data_43542ae0772007e915667d9c3ab72755
#
_entry.id   43542ae0772007e915667d9c3ab72755
#
_cell.length_a   1.000
_cell.length_b   1.000
_cell.length_c   1.000
_cell.angle_alpha   90.00
_cell.angle_beta   90.00
_cell.angle_gamma   90.00
#
_symmetry.space_group_name_H-M   'P 1'
#
loop_
_entity.id
_entity.type
_entity.pdbx_description
1 polymer ?
#
loop_
_entity_poly.entity_id
_entity_poly.type
_entity_poly.pdbx_seq_one_letter_code
_entity_poly.pdbx_strand_id
1 'polypeptide(L)'
;MSSCGTYHTVSDLVTSHVPDRHSGRASIVVDLSEQQAYLFRGKYRTAASRISSGREGHRTPVGRFQVIRKDIDHRSSLYGNYVDDSGRVVKANVDSRKDSKPAHSHFVGASMPFFVEFSPGYGLHQGYLPGVPASHGCIRMPFWKARQFFDAARVGTPVVVKP
;
A
#
# COMPACT_ATOMS: atom_id res chain seq x y z
N MET A 1 33.85 37.19 58.79
CA MET A 1 32.69 37.60 58.00
C MET A 1 32.80 36.90 56.66
N SER A 2 32.08 35.79 56.51
CA SER A 2 32.13 34.91 55.34
C SER A 2 31.08 35.31 54.37
N SER A 3 31.46 35.70 53.14
CA SER A 3 30.53 35.91 52.04
C SER A 3 30.36 34.64 51.22
N CYS A 4 29.18 34.08 51.25
CA CYS A 4 28.81 32.87 50.52
C CYS A 4 28.35 33.31 49.13
N GLY A 5 29.15 33.07 48.12
CA GLY A 5 28.79 33.31 46.71
C GLY A 5 27.93 32.17 46.17
N THR A 6 26.67 32.48 45.89
CA THR A 6 25.74 31.53 45.26
C THR A 6 26.04 31.44 43.76
N TYR A 7 26.55 30.30 43.30
CA TYR A 7 26.68 30.02 41.87
C TYR A 7 25.32 29.54 41.35
N HIS A 8 24.64 30.38 40.57
CA HIS A 8 23.54 29.96 39.76
C HIS A 8 24.08 29.25 38.52
N THR A 9 24.04 27.94 38.55
CA THR A 9 24.20 27.14 37.32
C THR A 9 22.93 27.25 36.50
N VAL A 10 22.95 28.12 35.48
CA VAL A 10 21.94 28.12 34.43
C VAL A 10 22.25 26.92 33.54
N SER A 11 21.61 25.80 33.85
CA SER A 11 21.53 24.68 32.97
C SER A 11 20.45 25.01 31.93
N ASP A 12 20.83 25.77 30.90
CA ASP A 12 20.02 25.92 29.71
C ASP A 12 20.01 24.58 28.97
N LEU A 13 19.09 23.72 29.41
CA LEU A 13 18.62 22.59 28.63
C LEU A 13 17.93 23.14 27.38
N VAL A 14 18.72 23.43 26.36
CA VAL A 14 18.23 23.51 24.99
C VAL A 14 17.79 22.09 24.64
N THR A 15 16.56 21.75 24.97
CA THR A 15 15.88 20.61 24.40
C THR A 15 15.73 20.88 22.93
N SER A 16 16.73 20.45 22.16
CA SER A 16 16.63 20.41 20.70
C SER A 16 15.44 19.51 20.37
N HIS A 17 14.32 20.13 20.03
CA HIS A 17 13.12 19.43 19.61
C HIS A 17 13.42 18.78 18.27
N VAL A 18 14.01 17.57 18.29
CA VAL A 18 14.16 16.75 17.10
C VAL A 18 12.73 16.36 16.69
N PRO A 19 12.23 16.86 15.55
CA PRO A 19 10.87 16.54 15.16
C PRO A 19 10.73 15.03 15.04
N ASP A 20 9.79 14.46 15.76
CA ASP A 20 9.49 13.04 15.68
C ASP A 20 9.12 12.69 14.22
N ARG A 21 9.97 11.93 13.56
CA ARG A 21 9.78 11.47 12.18
C ARG A 21 8.53 10.61 12.00
N HIS A 22 7.94 10.16 13.10
CA HIS A 22 6.70 9.39 13.13
C HIS A 22 5.46 10.26 13.37
N SER A 23 5.63 11.55 13.68
CA SER A 23 4.53 12.49 13.85
C SER A 23 4.01 12.99 12.49
N GLY A 24 2.73 13.39 12.46
CA GLY A 24 2.08 13.93 11.28
C GLY A 24 1.16 12.94 10.57
N ARG A 25 0.35 13.48 9.66
CA ARG A 25 -0.60 12.69 8.87
C ARG A 25 0.14 11.83 7.85
N ALA A 26 -0.32 10.60 7.70
CA ALA A 26 0.19 9.72 6.65
C ALA A 26 -0.20 10.24 5.26
N SER A 27 0.68 10.06 4.28
CA SER A 27 0.38 10.17 2.86
C SER A 27 1.21 9.18 2.06
N ILE A 28 0.71 8.80 0.89
CA ILE A 28 1.35 7.81 0.01
C ILE A 28 1.64 8.49 -1.33
N VAL A 29 2.84 8.27 -1.84
CA VAL A 29 3.23 8.65 -3.20
C VAL A 29 3.65 7.40 -3.93
N VAL A 30 3.08 7.17 -5.10
CA VAL A 30 3.45 6.08 -6.00
C VAL A 30 4.09 6.71 -7.23
N ASP A 31 5.27 6.22 -7.61
CA ASP A 31 5.97 6.60 -8.83
C ASP A 31 6.01 5.38 -9.75
N LEU A 32 5.27 5.45 -10.85
CA LEU A 32 5.12 4.34 -11.79
C LEU A 32 6.36 4.17 -12.66
N SER A 33 7.06 5.26 -12.97
CA SER A 33 8.31 5.21 -13.75
C SER A 33 9.44 4.53 -12.98
N GLU A 34 9.51 4.78 -11.67
CA GLU A 34 10.51 4.18 -10.78
C GLU A 34 10.09 2.79 -10.26
N GLN A 35 8.82 2.41 -10.43
CA GLN A 35 8.19 1.25 -9.78
C GLN A 35 8.43 1.25 -8.26
N GLN A 36 8.17 2.42 -7.64
CA GLN A 36 8.34 2.67 -6.21
C GLN A 36 7.08 3.26 -5.58
N ALA A 37 6.84 2.92 -4.34
CA ALA A 37 5.87 3.61 -3.48
C ALA A 37 6.57 4.12 -2.22
N TYR A 38 6.16 5.31 -1.79
CA TYR A 38 6.73 6.02 -0.65
C TYR A 38 5.63 6.34 0.37
N LEU A 39 5.93 6.06 1.63
CA LEU A 39 5.09 6.45 2.76
C LEU A 39 5.71 7.65 3.47
N PHE A 40 4.89 8.64 3.74
CA PHE A 40 5.28 9.84 4.47
C PHE A 40 4.49 9.98 5.77
N ARG A 41 5.08 10.65 6.75
CA ARG A 41 4.45 11.23 7.94
C ARG A 41 4.77 12.72 7.96
N GLY A 42 3.75 13.58 7.75
CA GLY A 42 3.99 14.99 7.47
C GLY A 42 4.95 15.15 6.28
N LYS A 43 6.08 15.83 6.47
CA LYS A 43 7.12 16.04 5.43
C LYS A 43 8.18 14.93 5.37
N TYR A 44 8.19 13.98 6.30
CA TYR A 44 9.24 12.96 6.39
C TYR A 44 8.83 11.67 5.68
N ARG A 45 9.72 11.17 4.80
CA ARG A 45 9.57 9.84 4.22
C ARG A 45 9.95 8.79 5.26
N THR A 46 8.98 7.96 5.65
CA THR A 46 9.15 6.92 6.68
C THR A 46 9.32 5.52 6.11
N ALA A 47 8.91 5.30 4.85
CA ALA A 47 9.16 4.04 4.17
C ALA A 47 9.23 4.22 2.65
N ALA A 48 9.91 3.28 2.00
CA ALA A 48 9.90 3.07 0.56
C ALA A 48 9.68 1.58 0.27
N SER A 49 9.07 1.29 -0.87
CA SER A 49 8.80 -0.06 -1.34
C SER A 49 8.94 -0.16 -2.85
N ARG A 50 9.61 -1.20 -3.33
CA ARG A 50 9.45 -1.63 -4.72
C ARG A 50 8.02 -2.09 -4.93
N ILE A 51 7.49 -1.88 -6.14
CA ILE A 51 6.13 -2.27 -6.51
C ILE A 51 6.11 -3.00 -7.85
N SER A 52 4.95 -3.57 -8.17
CA SER A 52 4.59 -3.97 -9.53
C SER A 52 3.21 -3.40 -9.82
N SER A 53 3.16 -2.38 -10.67
CA SER A 53 1.93 -1.68 -11.06
C SER A 53 1.20 -2.38 -12.22
N GLY A 54 0.13 -1.76 -12.71
CA GLY A 54 -0.63 -2.25 -13.87
C GLY A 54 0.21 -2.35 -15.13
N ARG A 55 0.10 -3.49 -15.83
CA ARG A 55 0.76 -3.72 -17.13
C ARG A 55 0.08 -2.90 -18.22
N GLU A 56 0.65 -2.91 -19.41
CA GLU A 56 0.03 -2.35 -20.59
C GLU A 56 -1.40 -2.92 -20.82
N GLY A 57 -2.34 -2.06 -21.21
CA GLY A 57 -3.77 -2.39 -21.31
C GLY A 57 -4.52 -2.45 -19.98
N HIS A 58 -3.81 -2.40 -18.85
CA HIS A 58 -4.36 -2.41 -17.48
C HIS A 58 -3.64 -1.40 -16.57
N ARG A 59 -3.42 -0.21 -17.05
CA ARG A 59 -2.62 0.79 -16.37
C ARG A 59 -3.22 1.20 -15.02
N THR A 60 -2.36 1.39 -14.03
CA THR A 60 -2.74 2.05 -12.77
C THR A 60 -3.10 3.51 -13.06
N PRO A 61 -4.24 4.02 -12.54
CA PRO A 61 -4.63 5.41 -12.79
C PRO A 61 -3.65 6.40 -12.15
N VAL A 62 -3.25 7.41 -12.91
CA VAL A 62 -2.41 8.53 -12.46
C VAL A 62 -3.29 9.65 -11.93
N GLY A 63 -2.88 10.30 -10.86
CA GLY A 63 -3.62 11.42 -10.29
C GLY A 63 -3.49 11.56 -8.77
N ARG A 64 -4.41 12.33 -8.21
CA ARG A 64 -4.53 12.56 -6.77
C ARG A 64 -5.79 11.90 -6.26
N PHE A 65 -5.63 11.06 -5.27
CA PHE A 65 -6.68 10.22 -4.68
C PHE A 65 -6.64 10.32 -3.16
N GLN A 66 -7.58 9.64 -2.53
CA GLN A 66 -7.59 9.37 -1.10
C GLN A 66 -7.93 7.90 -0.89
N VAL A 67 -7.45 7.33 0.19
CA VAL A 67 -7.87 6.00 0.61
C VAL A 67 -9.37 6.01 0.88
N ILE A 68 -10.12 5.16 0.17
CA ILE A 68 -11.58 5.04 0.28
C ILE A 68 -12.01 3.81 1.08
N ARG A 69 -11.18 2.77 1.11
CA ARG A 69 -11.44 1.53 1.84
C ARG A 69 -10.14 0.82 2.20
N LYS A 70 -10.19 0.04 3.28
CA LYS A 70 -9.13 -0.90 3.69
C LYS A 70 -9.73 -2.27 3.97
N ASP A 71 -9.02 -3.31 3.58
CA ASP A 71 -9.46 -4.68 3.78
C ASP A 71 -8.22 -5.58 3.98
N ILE A 72 -8.12 -6.20 5.16
CA ILE A 72 -6.92 -6.97 5.53
C ILE A 72 -6.79 -8.28 4.74
N ASP A 73 -7.91 -8.87 4.34
CA ASP A 73 -7.98 -10.17 3.64
C ASP A 73 -8.81 -10.09 2.36
N HIS A 74 -8.58 -9.03 1.59
CA HIS A 74 -9.31 -8.78 0.36
C HIS A 74 -9.07 -9.86 -0.69
N ARG A 75 -10.16 -10.17 -1.42
CA ARG A 75 -10.10 -11.02 -2.62
C ARG A 75 -10.72 -10.28 -3.80
N SER A 76 -10.09 -10.45 -4.96
CA SER A 76 -10.62 -9.89 -6.20
C SER A 76 -11.98 -10.50 -6.56
N SER A 77 -12.94 -9.66 -6.92
CA SER A 77 -14.23 -10.10 -7.48
C SER A 77 -14.14 -10.39 -8.98
N LEU A 78 -13.07 -9.95 -9.66
CA LEU A 78 -12.94 -10.00 -11.11
C LEU A 78 -11.88 -11.00 -11.60
N TYR A 79 -10.75 -11.09 -10.90
CA TYR A 79 -9.59 -11.88 -11.31
C TYR A 79 -9.31 -13.00 -10.32
N GLY A 80 -9.13 -14.21 -10.81
CA GLY A 80 -8.92 -15.36 -9.94
C GLY A 80 -8.82 -16.66 -10.71
N ASN A 81 -9.35 -17.72 -10.11
CA ASN A 81 -9.37 -19.04 -10.71
C ASN A 81 -10.77 -19.66 -10.57
N TYR A 82 -11.14 -20.58 -11.47
CA TYR A 82 -12.21 -21.51 -11.20
C TYR A 82 -11.63 -22.78 -10.55
N VAL A 83 -12.26 -23.20 -9.47
CA VAL A 83 -11.87 -24.41 -8.72
C VAL A 83 -13.04 -25.38 -8.64
N ASP A 84 -12.76 -26.68 -8.60
CA ASP A 84 -13.76 -27.72 -8.35
C ASP A 84 -14.10 -27.85 -6.86
N ASP A 85 -15.03 -28.74 -6.53
CA ASP A 85 -15.49 -28.95 -5.14
C ASP A 85 -14.39 -29.53 -4.22
N SER A 86 -13.30 -30.06 -4.79
CA SER A 86 -12.11 -30.49 -4.04
C SER A 86 -11.09 -29.35 -3.81
N GLY A 87 -11.34 -28.14 -4.36
CA GLY A 87 -10.44 -27.01 -4.29
C GLY A 87 -9.33 -27.02 -5.35
N ARG A 88 -9.36 -27.97 -6.31
CA ARG A 88 -8.38 -28.04 -7.39
C ARG A 88 -8.69 -26.99 -8.46
N VAL A 89 -7.67 -26.26 -8.93
CA VAL A 89 -7.82 -25.29 -10.01
C VAL A 89 -8.12 -26.01 -11.33
N VAL A 90 -9.30 -25.73 -11.90
CA VAL A 90 -9.72 -26.26 -13.22
C VAL A 90 -9.53 -25.24 -14.33
N LYS A 91 -9.52 -23.95 -14.01
CA LYS A 91 -9.16 -22.88 -14.96
C LYS A 91 -8.50 -21.73 -14.18
N ALA A 92 -7.25 -21.42 -14.51
CA ALA A 92 -6.46 -20.40 -13.85
C ALA A 92 -6.49 -19.05 -14.60
N ASN A 93 -6.15 -17.97 -13.87
CA ASN A 93 -5.96 -16.62 -14.41
C ASN A 93 -7.18 -16.10 -15.19
N VAL A 94 -8.36 -16.32 -14.65
CA VAL A 94 -9.63 -15.93 -15.29
C VAL A 94 -10.03 -14.49 -15.00
N ASP A 95 -10.67 -13.84 -15.95
CA ASP A 95 -11.49 -12.64 -15.77
C ASP A 95 -12.96 -13.11 -15.74
N SER A 96 -13.60 -13.03 -14.56
CA SER A 96 -14.96 -13.56 -14.34
C SER A 96 -16.03 -12.90 -15.24
N ARG A 97 -15.72 -11.77 -15.87
CA ARG A 97 -16.62 -11.07 -16.81
C ARG A 97 -16.54 -11.61 -18.23
N LYS A 98 -15.44 -12.30 -18.58
CA LYS A 98 -15.13 -12.72 -19.96
C LYS A 98 -15.01 -14.24 -20.10
N ASP A 99 -14.51 -14.87 -19.06
CA ASP A 99 -14.22 -16.29 -19.06
C ASP A 99 -15.44 -17.12 -18.65
N SER A 100 -15.84 -18.04 -19.50
CA SER A 100 -16.91 -18.98 -19.18
C SER A 100 -16.54 -19.86 -17.98
N LYS A 101 -17.50 -20.03 -17.09
CA LYS A 101 -17.39 -20.89 -15.91
C LYS A 101 -17.42 -22.37 -16.36
N PRO A 102 -16.40 -23.19 -16.02
CA PRO A 102 -16.45 -24.64 -16.23
C PRO A 102 -17.56 -25.29 -15.41
N ALA A 103 -18.12 -26.40 -15.91
CA ALA A 103 -19.07 -27.21 -15.14
C ALA A 103 -18.46 -27.69 -13.83
N HIS A 104 -19.28 -27.81 -12.79
CA HIS A 104 -18.85 -28.27 -11.44
C HIS A 104 -17.67 -27.48 -10.87
N SER A 105 -17.69 -26.16 -11.07
CA SER A 105 -16.66 -25.27 -10.51
C SER A 105 -17.26 -24.01 -9.91
N HIS A 106 -16.49 -23.33 -9.07
CA HIS A 106 -16.84 -21.99 -8.54
C HIS A 106 -15.64 -21.06 -8.65
N PHE A 107 -15.93 -19.73 -8.68
CA PHE A 107 -14.90 -18.72 -8.78
C PHE A 107 -14.25 -18.47 -7.42
N VAL A 108 -12.93 -18.47 -7.38
CA VAL A 108 -12.12 -18.06 -6.23
C VAL A 108 -11.25 -16.90 -6.63
N GLY A 109 -11.55 -15.72 -6.09
CA GLY A 109 -10.83 -14.50 -6.36
C GLY A 109 -9.38 -14.55 -5.88
N ALA A 110 -8.49 -13.90 -6.63
CA ALA A 110 -7.10 -13.76 -6.26
C ALA A 110 -6.97 -13.06 -4.89
N SER A 111 -6.13 -13.60 -4.02
CA SER A 111 -5.86 -13.03 -2.70
C SER A 111 -5.06 -11.74 -2.83
N MET A 112 -5.50 -10.70 -2.15
CA MET A 112 -4.90 -9.37 -2.13
C MET A 112 -4.81 -8.83 -0.68
N PRO A 113 -4.02 -9.46 0.20
CA PRO A 113 -3.93 -9.08 1.60
C PRO A 113 -3.43 -7.64 1.79
N PHE A 114 -3.86 -7.00 2.87
CA PHE A 114 -3.51 -5.61 3.21
C PHE A 114 -3.93 -4.62 2.12
N PHE A 115 -5.12 -4.80 1.58
CA PHE A 115 -5.65 -3.96 0.51
C PHE A 115 -5.97 -2.55 1.01
N VAL A 116 -5.38 -1.56 0.37
CA VAL A 116 -5.62 -0.12 0.59
C VAL A 116 -6.15 0.45 -0.70
N GLU A 117 -7.47 0.57 -0.81
CA GLU A 117 -8.15 1.07 -2.00
C GLU A 117 -8.11 2.59 -2.06
N PHE A 118 -7.70 3.16 -3.18
CA PHE A 118 -7.63 4.60 -3.41
C PHE A 118 -8.49 5.08 -4.59
N SER A 119 -8.95 4.18 -5.42
CA SER A 119 -9.90 4.41 -6.49
C SER A 119 -10.73 3.14 -6.67
N PRO A 120 -12.01 3.18 -7.10
CA PRO A 120 -12.83 1.98 -7.22
C PRO A 120 -12.14 0.87 -8.01
N GLY A 121 -11.84 -0.24 -7.34
CA GLY A 121 -11.14 -1.39 -7.92
C GLY A 121 -9.61 -1.26 -8.01
N TYR A 122 -9.02 -0.16 -7.56
CA TYR A 122 -7.57 0.06 -7.56
C TYR A 122 -7.04 0.30 -6.15
N GLY A 123 -6.01 -0.44 -5.77
CA GLY A 123 -5.41 -0.33 -4.44
C GLY A 123 -3.98 -0.87 -4.39
N LEU A 124 -3.32 -0.60 -3.26
CA LEU A 124 -2.05 -1.23 -2.92
C LEU A 124 -2.35 -2.50 -2.11
N HIS A 125 -1.61 -3.57 -2.35
CA HIS A 125 -1.77 -4.83 -1.61
C HIS A 125 -0.50 -5.70 -1.69
N GLN A 126 -0.44 -6.73 -0.86
CA GLN A 126 0.61 -7.75 -0.97
C GLN A 126 0.45 -8.54 -2.28
N GLY A 127 1.56 -8.77 -2.98
CA GLY A 127 1.56 -9.60 -4.18
C GLY A 127 2.94 -9.90 -4.72
N TYR A 128 3.01 -10.78 -5.70
CA TYR A 128 4.27 -11.13 -6.37
C TYR A 128 4.77 -9.98 -7.26
N LEU A 129 6.08 -9.70 -7.16
CA LEU A 129 6.78 -8.66 -7.90
C LEU A 129 7.74 -9.29 -8.91
N PRO A 130 7.40 -9.35 -10.20
CA PRO A 130 8.30 -9.89 -11.24
C PRO A 130 9.43 -8.90 -11.62
N GLY A 131 9.45 -7.68 -11.06
CA GLY A 131 10.43 -6.63 -11.41
C GLY A 131 9.97 -5.68 -12.51
N VAL A 132 8.78 -5.90 -13.05
CA VAL A 132 8.15 -5.07 -14.11
C VAL A 132 6.67 -4.84 -13.77
N PRO A 133 5.99 -3.86 -14.40
CA PRO A 133 4.54 -3.74 -14.34
C PRO A 133 3.85 -5.01 -14.84
N ALA A 134 3.05 -5.68 -14.00
CA ALA A 134 2.47 -6.98 -14.34
C ALA A 134 1.05 -7.21 -13.77
N SER A 135 0.47 -6.24 -13.06
CA SER A 135 -0.86 -6.37 -12.48
C SER A 135 -1.98 -6.03 -13.46
N HIS A 136 -3.23 -6.19 -13.04
CA HIS A 136 -4.42 -5.71 -13.73
C HIS A 136 -4.85 -4.29 -13.27
N GLY A 137 -3.88 -3.50 -12.76
CA GLY A 137 -4.09 -2.11 -12.36
C GLY A 137 -3.79 -1.84 -10.89
N CYS A 138 -3.96 -2.79 -9.99
CA CYS A 138 -3.55 -2.67 -8.60
C CYS A 138 -2.03 -2.61 -8.46
N ILE A 139 -1.56 -2.14 -7.31
CA ILE A 139 -0.15 -1.97 -6.99
C ILE A 139 0.27 -3.08 -6.02
N ARG A 140 1.06 -4.02 -6.52
CA ARG A 140 1.60 -5.13 -5.72
C ARG A 140 2.83 -4.68 -4.95
N MET A 141 2.94 -5.14 -3.71
CA MET A 141 4.03 -4.84 -2.78
C MET A 141 4.52 -6.12 -2.10
N PRO A 142 5.77 -6.14 -1.59
CA PRO A 142 6.22 -7.21 -0.70
C PRO A 142 5.37 -7.23 0.58
N PHE A 143 5.19 -8.40 1.20
CA PHE A 143 4.34 -8.62 2.37
C PHE A 143 4.54 -7.56 3.48
N TRP A 144 5.77 -7.39 3.95
CA TRP A 144 6.07 -6.46 5.06
C TRP A 144 5.82 -5.00 4.71
N LYS A 145 5.99 -4.64 3.44
CA LYS A 145 5.71 -3.29 2.95
C LYS A 145 4.21 -3.05 2.80
N ALA A 146 3.48 -3.99 2.23
CA ALA A 146 2.02 -3.91 2.14
C ALA A 146 1.40 -3.74 3.53
N ARG A 147 1.83 -4.55 4.52
CA ARG A 147 1.41 -4.42 5.91
C ARG A 147 1.77 -3.04 6.49
N GLN A 148 3.01 -2.58 6.32
CA GLN A 148 3.47 -1.28 6.82
C GLN A 148 2.64 -0.12 6.28
N PHE A 149 2.33 -0.13 4.97
CA PHE A 149 1.50 0.89 4.33
C PHE A 149 0.05 0.78 4.79
N PHE A 150 -0.47 -0.43 4.91
CA PHE A 150 -1.81 -0.70 5.43
C PHE A 150 -1.97 -0.17 6.86
N ASP A 151 -1.05 -0.48 7.77
CA ASP A 151 -1.11 -0.05 9.17
C ASP A 151 -1.04 1.49 9.31
N ALA A 152 -0.26 2.13 8.45
CA ALA A 152 -0.09 3.59 8.45
C ALA A 152 -1.27 4.35 7.82
N ALA A 153 -1.92 3.78 6.81
CA ALA A 153 -3.02 4.42 6.09
C ALA A 153 -4.35 4.34 6.85
N ARG A 154 -5.19 5.35 6.65
CA ARG A 154 -6.59 5.41 7.11
C ARG A 154 -7.47 5.88 5.94
N VAL A 155 -8.77 5.65 6.00
CA VAL A 155 -9.71 6.28 5.06
C VAL A 155 -9.50 7.78 5.09
N GLY A 156 -9.40 8.42 3.91
CA GLY A 156 -9.02 9.82 3.75
C GLY A 156 -7.52 10.10 3.66
N THR A 157 -6.64 9.10 3.84
CA THR A 157 -5.18 9.27 3.63
C THR A 157 -4.92 9.66 2.17
N PRO A 158 -4.20 10.78 1.90
CA PRO A 158 -3.87 11.19 0.54
C PRO A 158 -2.98 10.16 -0.17
N VAL A 159 -3.30 9.89 -1.43
CA VAL A 159 -2.52 9.05 -2.34
C VAL A 159 -2.27 9.81 -3.63
N VAL A 160 -1.02 9.96 -4.02
CA VAL A 160 -0.62 10.56 -5.29
C VAL A 160 0.04 9.49 -6.14
N VAL A 161 -0.50 9.25 -7.34
CA VAL A 161 0.10 8.35 -8.32
C VAL A 161 0.67 9.20 -9.45
N LYS A 162 1.98 9.13 -9.63
CA LYS A 162 2.74 9.80 -10.72
C LYS A 162 2.98 8.83 -11.86
N PRO A 163 3.09 9.35 -13.10
CA PRO A 163 3.43 8.55 -14.28
C PRO A 163 4.81 7.91 -14.17
#